data_a5a0e9385598ab2e6ab15ca270976934
#
_entry.id   a5a0e9385598ab2e6ab15ca270976934
#
_cell.length_a   1.000
_cell.length_b   1.000
_cell.length_c   1.000
_cell.angle_alpha   90.00
_cell.angle_beta   90.00
_cell.angle_gamma   90.00
#
_symmetry.space_group_name_H-M   'P 1'
#
loop_
_entity.id
_entity.type
_entity.pdbx_description
1 polymer ?
#
loop_
_entity_poly.entity_id
_entity_poly.type
_entity_poly.pdbx_seq_one_letter_code
_entity_poly.pdbx_strand_id
1 'polypeptide(L)'
;PAFDLRPLLVANLACTMAMMAFVSLIGPIARILGLATWQAGMAVTVSGVIWMLLARPWGRASDRLGRRRILLLGTGGFTLAFLALSLFIDVALHALPSALLAFAGLLLGRGLIGVFYAAIPVGGYALIADNIEPEHRARAMASLGAANACGLVLGPALAALLARHSLSLPFYALAVLPLLGFAFLKARLPRQELHLKQPPKPVSLGDPRLRRPLVVAFVSMLCVAMAQITVGFFALDRLGMSPADAAQTAGISLTLVGVALIASQLVVRKLEWPPLRMIRIGALVAALGFVTSILAAHAWVLWLGFFVSAAGMGWIFPSFAALASNSVDAAEQGATAGSIGAAQGLGVVVGPLAGTLIYGLEPRLPCLLYTSDAADEGL
;
A
#
# COMPACT_ATOMS: atom_id res chain seq x y z
N PRO A 1 9.04 -22.38 -24.16
CA PRO A 1 8.37 -22.54 -22.86
C PRO A 1 7.83 -21.19 -22.43
N ALA A 2 6.53 -21.18 -22.04
CA ALA A 2 5.88 -19.96 -21.54
C ALA A 2 6.67 -19.44 -20.31
N PHE A 3 6.84 -18.11 -20.23
CA PHE A 3 7.55 -17.47 -19.11
C PHE A 3 6.81 -17.69 -17.80
N ASP A 4 7.48 -18.28 -16.79
CA ASP A 4 6.86 -18.53 -15.48
C ASP A 4 6.89 -17.28 -14.60
N LEU A 5 5.70 -16.69 -14.40
CA LEU A 5 5.49 -15.51 -13.54
C LEU A 5 5.44 -15.83 -12.04
N ARG A 6 5.26 -17.09 -11.65
CA ARG A 6 5.02 -17.48 -10.26
C ARG A 6 6.08 -16.96 -9.29
N PRO A 7 7.41 -17.03 -9.61
CA PRO A 7 8.43 -16.51 -8.71
C PRO A 7 8.29 -15.01 -8.43
N LEU A 8 7.92 -14.23 -9.45
CA LEU A 8 7.69 -12.79 -9.31
C LEU A 8 6.45 -12.51 -8.46
N LEU A 9 5.35 -13.23 -8.69
CA LEU A 9 4.10 -13.08 -7.94
C LEU A 9 4.31 -13.39 -6.45
N VAL A 10 5.00 -14.50 -6.14
CA VAL A 10 5.31 -14.91 -4.76
C VAL A 10 6.18 -13.88 -4.06
N ALA A 11 7.24 -13.38 -4.71
CA ALA A 11 8.11 -12.37 -4.12
C ALA A 11 7.38 -11.06 -3.85
N ASN A 12 6.54 -10.60 -4.80
CA ASN A 12 5.75 -9.38 -4.64
C ASN A 12 4.72 -9.52 -3.52
N LEU A 13 3.98 -10.64 -3.47
CA LEU A 13 3.05 -10.97 -2.40
C LEU A 13 3.74 -10.92 -1.03
N ALA A 14 4.87 -11.62 -0.89
CA ALA A 14 5.62 -11.73 0.35
C ALA A 14 6.12 -10.37 0.85
N CYS A 15 6.70 -9.56 -0.03
CA CYS A 15 7.17 -8.21 0.33
C CYS A 15 6.01 -7.28 0.71
N THR A 16 4.87 -7.36 0.02
CA THR A 16 3.69 -6.56 0.35
C THR A 16 3.08 -6.98 1.69
N MET A 17 2.99 -8.28 1.98
CA MET A 17 2.56 -8.78 3.28
C MET A 17 3.41 -8.21 4.43
N ALA A 18 4.73 -8.26 4.29
CA ALA A 18 5.67 -7.72 5.27
C ALA A 18 5.51 -6.20 5.46
N MET A 19 5.36 -5.46 4.37
CA MET A 19 5.10 -4.01 4.41
C MET A 19 3.82 -3.66 5.17
N MET A 20 2.73 -4.37 4.92
CA MET A 20 1.42 -4.08 5.49
C MET A 20 1.30 -4.52 6.96
N ALA A 21 2.02 -5.56 7.36
CA ALA A 21 2.13 -5.92 8.78
C ALA A 21 2.72 -4.78 9.61
N PHE A 22 3.76 -4.11 9.13
CA PHE A 22 4.32 -2.94 9.80
C PHE A 22 3.27 -1.84 9.96
N VAL A 23 2.53 -1.53 8.90
CA VAL A 23 1.49 -0.48 8.93
C VAL A 23 0.41 -0.78 9.97
N SER A 24 0.00 -2.05 10.10
CA SER A 24 -1.03 -2.45 11.06
C SER A 24 -0.57 -2.42 12.52
N LEU A 25 0.74 -2.59 12.76
CA LEU A 25 1.31 -2.71 14.11
C LEU A 25 1.99 -1.42 14.62
N ILE A 26 2.25 -0.46 13.74
CA ILE A 26 3.04 0.74 14.11
C ILE A 26 2.36 1.59 15.18
N GLY A 27 1.02 1.65 15.23
CA GLY A 27 0.29 2.38 16.26
C GLY A 27 0.62 1.91 17.68
N PRO A 28 0.35 0.63 18.00
CA PRO A 28 0.71 0.04 19.29
C PRO A 28 2.21 0.12 19.62
N ILE A 29 3.08 -0.16 18.66
CA ILE A 29 4.54 -0.09 18.85
C ILE A 29 4.99 1.32 19.18
N ALA A 30 4.49 2.33 18.45
CA ALA A 30 4.83 3.73 18.70
C ALA A 30 4.42 4.18 20.11
N ARG A 31 3.27 3.75 20.60
CA ARG A 31 2.81 4.06 21.98
C ARG A 31 3.70 3.44 23.04
N ILE A 32 4.11 2.18 22.88
CA ILE A 32 5.03 1.51 23.84
C ILE A 32 6.39 2.20 23.84
N LEU A 33 6.88 2.62 22.66
CA LEU A 33 8.18 3.31 22.52
C LEU A 33 8.12 4.81 22.88
N GLY A 34 6.98 5.33 23.33
CA GLY A 34 6.80 6.72 23.72
C GLY A 34 6.89 7.70 22.55
N LEU A 35 6.60 7.25 21.33
CA LEU A 35 6.64 8.08 20.14
C LEU A 35 5.34 8.87 19.96
N ALA A 36 5.47 10.10 19.48
CA ALA A 36 4.33 10.89 19.03
C ALA A 36 3.72 10.25 17.74
N THR A 37 2.42 10.47 17.52
CA THR A 37 1.68 9.89 16.39
C THR A 37 2.31 10.24 15.04
N TRP A 38 2.74 11.50 14.86
CA TRP A 38 3.39 11.97 13.63
C TRP A 38 4.71 11.25 13.33
N GLN A 39 5.44 10.79 14.35
CA GLN A 39 6.68 10.03 14.18
C GLN A 39 6.41 8.65 13.56
N ALA A 40 5.31 8.01 13.95
CA ALA A 40 4.86 6.78 13.31
C ALA A 40 4.47 7.01 11.84
N GLY A 41 3.72 8.08 11.56
CA GLY A 41 3.38 8.49 10.19
C GLY A 41 4.62 8.77 9.35
N MET A 42 5.60 9.49 9.89
CA MET A 42 6.86 9.79 9.22
C MET A 42 7.64 8.50 8.89
N ALA A 43 7.67 7.52 9.78
CA ALA A 43 8.33 6.23 9.52
C ALA A 43 7.71 5.49 8.33
N VAL A 44 6.40 5.60 8.11
CA VAL A 44 5.76 5.04 6.91
C VAL A 44 6.04 5.90 5.68
N THR A 45 5.88 7.21 5.80
CA THR A 45 6.09 8.18 4.72
C THR A 45 7.50 8.13 4.15
N VAL A 46 8.55 8.03 5.00
CA VAL A 46 9.94 8.02 4.54
C VAL A 46 10.22 6.88 3.56
N SER A 47 9.66 5.69 3.80
CA SER A 47 9.84 4.58 2.88
C SER A 47 9.15 4.82 1.53
N GLY A 48 8.00 5.47 1.53
CA GLY A 48 7.28 5.86 0.31
C GLY A 48 7.99 6.94 -0.49
N VAL A 49 8.51 7.97 0.18
CA VAL A 49 9.31 9.03 -0.46
C VAL A 49 10.56 8.45 -1.12
N ILE A 50 11.31 7.61 -0.39
CA ILE A 50 12.52 6.98 -0.92
C ILE A 50 12.17 6.06 -2.09
N TRP A 51 11.10 5.26 -1.98
CA TRP A 51 10.61 4.44 -3.08
C TRP A 51 10.32 5.28 -4.33
N MET A 52 9.59 6.37 -4.19
CA MET A 52 9.25 7.28 -5.29
C MET A 52 10.50 7.89 -5.94
N LEU A 53 11.45 8.36 -5.14
CA LEU A 53 12.69 8.97 -5.64
C LEU A 53 13.59 7.95 -6.35
N LEU A 54 13.64 6.72 -5.86
CA LEU A 54 14.51 5.66 -6.39
C LEU A 54 13.88 4.81 -7.49
N ALA A 55 12.57 4.94 -7.76
CA ALA A 55 11.92 4.17 -8.82
C ALA A 55 12.58 4.38 -10.19
N ARG A 56 12.90 5.62 -10.57
CA ARG A 56 13.61 5.94 -11.83
C ARG A 56 15.06 5.45 -11.86
N PRO A 57 15.91 5.70 -10.84
CA PRO A 57 17.25 5.10 -10.74
C PRO A 57 17.23 3.57 -10.87
N TRP A 58 16.35 2.87 -10.15
CA TRP A 58 16.21 1.42 -10.25
C TRP A 58 15.76 0.96 -11.63
N GLY A 59 14.85 1.70 -12.30
CA GLY A 59 14.45 1.44 -13.68
C GLY A 59 15.65 1.46 -14.62
N ARG A 60 16.44 2.55 -14.58
CA ARG A 60 17.68 2.69 -15.38
C ARG A 60 18.71 1.62 -15.06
N ALA A 61 18.89 1.30 -13.79
CA ALA A 61 19.78 0.22 -13.37
C ALA A 61 19.30 -1.14 -13.91
N SER A 62 17.98 -1.37 -13.90
CA SER A 62 17.33 -2.57 -14.43
C SER A 62 17.56 -2.74 -15.94
N ASP A 63 17.54 -1.63 -16.70
CA ASP A 63 17.86 -1.64 -18.13
C ASP A 63 19.34 -1.98 -18.40
N ARG A 64 20.25 -1.52 -17.54
CA ARG A 64 21.70 -1.68 -17.72
C ARG A 64 22.25 -3.00 -17.16
N LEU A 65 21.75 -3.42 -15.98
CA LEU A 65 22.28 -4.58 -15.25
C LEU A 65 21.46 -5.86 -15.45
N GLY A 66 20.28 -5.72 -16.08
CA GLY A 66 19.33 -6.79 -16.33
C GLY A 66 18.28 -6.96 -15.23
N ARG A 67 17.06 -7.32 -15.64
CA ARG A 67 15.87 -7.43 -14.77
C ARG A 67 16.07 -8.37 -13.60
N ARG A 68 16.68 -9.55 -13.86
CA ARG A 68 16.93 -10.57 -12.84
C ARG A 68 17.81 -10.06 -11.72
N ARG A 69 18.92 -9.38 -12.04
CA ARG A 69 19.86 -8.85 -11.03
C ARG A 69 19.17 -7.83 -10.13
N ILE A 70 18.41 -6.92 -10.72
CA ILE A 70 17.71 -5.87 -9.98
C ILE A 70 16.61 -6.46 -9.08
N LEU A 71 15.82 -7.43 -9.56
CA LEU A 71 14.83 -8.11 -8.74
C LEU A 71 15.45 -8.87 -7.56
N LEU A 72 16.60 -9.54 -7.79
CA LEU A 72 17.33 -10.23 -6.71
C LEU A 72 17.94 -9.25 -5.71
N LEU A 73 18.55 -8.16 -6.17
CA LEU A 73 19.07 -7.11 -5.29
C LEU A 73 17.95 -6.44 -4.49
N GLY A 74 16.83 -6.11 -5.15
CA GLY A 74 15.67 -5.51 -4.51
C GLY A 74 15.05 -6.44 -3.46
N THR A 75 14.74 -7.69 -3.83
CA THR A 75 14.10 -8.64 -2.90
C THR A 75 15.06 -9.07 -1.79
N GLY A 76 16.34 -9.33 -2.10
CA GLY A 76 17.34 -9.68 -1.09
C GLY A 76 17.65 -8.53 -0.14
N GLY A 77 17.85 -7.32 -0.67
CA GLY A 77 18.05 -6.12 0.15
C GLY A 77 16.83 -5.78 1.01
N PHE A 78 15.61 -5.91 0.45
CA PHE A 78 14.36 -5.78 1.21
C PHE A 78 14.31 -6.78 2.36
N THR A 79 14.60 -8.06 2.11
CA THR A 79 14.61 -9.12 3.12
C THR A 79 15.56 -8.79 4.27
N LEU A 80 16.78 -8.39 3.95
CA LEU A 80 17.79 -8.01 4.96
C LEU A 80 17.38 -6.76 5.74
N ALA A 81 16.86 -5.74 5.06
CA ALA A 81 16.39 -4.50 5.69
C ALA A 81 15.18 -4.77 6.60
N PHE A 82 14.25 -5.63 6.16
CA PHE A 82 13.08 -5.99 6.95
C PHE A 82 13.46 -6.84 8.17
N LEU A 83 14.40 -7.77 8.02
CA LEU A 83 14.93 -8.57 9.15
C LEU A 83 15.66 -7.68 10.15
N ALA A 84 16.49 -6.75 9.69
CA ALA A 84 17.15 -5.78 10.56
C ALA A 84 16.16 -4.88 11.32
N LEU A 85 15.10 -4.42 10.63
CA LEU A 85 14.02 -3.67 11.27
C LEU A 85 13.26 -4.52 12.29
N SER A 86 13.01 -5.81 11.98
CA SER A 86 12.35 -6.75 12.89
C SER A 86 13.15 -6.94 14.19
N LEU A 87 14.46 -7.14 14.05
CA LEU A 87 15.38 -7.25 15.19
C LEU A 87 15.44 -5.94 15.99
N PHE A 88 15.52 -4.80 15.32
CA PHE A 88 15.50 -3.49 15.97
C PHE A 88 14.20 -3.28 16.78
N ILE A 89 13.03 -3.58 16.21
CA ILE A 89 11.73 -3.44 16.89
C ILE A 89 11.69 -4.36 18.12
N ASP A 90 12.13 -5.61 18.00
CA ASP A 90 12.14 -6.56 19.11
C ASP A 90 13.03 -6.08 20.25
N VAL A 91 14.27 -5.69 19.95
CA VAL A 91 15.20 -5.12 20.94
C VAL A 91 14.63 -3.83 21.58
N ALA A 92 14.03 -2.95 20.76
CA ALA A 92 13.47 -1.70 21.23
C ALA A 92 12.27 -1.91 22.17
N LEU A 93 11.42 -2.90 21.90
CA LEU A 93 10.28 -3.24 22.76
C LEU A 93 10.70 -3.80 24.12
N HIS A 94 11.86 -4.45 24.21
CA HIS A 94 12.39 -4.98 25.46
C HIS A 94 13.27 -3.98 26.22
N ALA A 95 14.13 -3.24 25.50
CA ALA A 95 15.09 -2.32 26.11
C ALA A 95 14.51 -0.92 26.38
N LEU A 96 13.38 -0.57 25.75
CA LEU A 96 12.70 0.74 25.84
C LEU A 96 13.69 1.91 25.72
N PRO A 97 14.38 2.07 24.58
CA PRO A 97 15.36 3.12 24.37
C PRO A 97 14.69 4.51 24.41
N SER A 98 15.49 5.56 24.42
CA SER A 98 14.93 6.91 24.30
C SER A 98 14.07 7.05 23.03
N ALA A 99 13.00 7.84 23.09
CA ALA A 99 12.09 8.07 21.96
C ALA A 99 12.84 8.54 20.70
N LEU A 100 13.90 9.33 20.86
CA LEU A 100 14.74 9.77 19.74
C LEU A 100 15.47 8.61 19.06
N LEU A 101 16.04 7.69 19.84
CA LEU A 101 16.74 6.51 19.31
C LEU A 101 15.76 5.54 18.65
N ALA A 102 14.61 5.32 19.28
CA ALA A 102 13.54 4.50 18.70
C ALA A 102 13.06 5.08 17.35
N PHE A 103 12.82 6.38 17.29
CA PHE A 103 12.40 7.07 16.06
C PHE A 103 13.46 7.00 14.96
N ALA A 104 14.73 7.31 15.29
CA ALA A 104 15.82 7.23 14.33
C ALA A 104 16.00 5.83 13.76
N GLY A 105 15.92 4.78 14.59
CA GLY A 105 16.00 3.39 14.15
C GLY A 105 14.84 2.99 13.24
N LEU A 106 13.62 3.40 13.55
CA LEU A 106 12.45 3.18 12.67
C LEU A 106 12.61 3.91 11.33
N LEU A 107 13.07 5.17 11.32
CA LEU A 107 13.32 5.92 10.09
C LEU A 107 14.37 5.25 9.22
N LEU A 108 15.50 4.85 9.80
CA LEU A 108 16.58 4.18 9.08
C LEU A 108 16.12 2.84 8.50
N GLY A 109 15.49 1.99 9.32
CA GLY A 109 15.00 0.69 8.87
C GLY A 109 13.94 0.82 7.78
N ARG A 110 12.98 1.73 7.93
CA ARG A 110 11.95 2.01 6.93
C ARG A 110 12.51 2.67 5.67
N GLY A 111 13.52 3.54 5.83
CA GLY A 111 14.25 4.13 4.72
C GLY A 111 14.95 3.06 3.88
N LEU A 112 15.68 2.15 4.50
CA LEU A 112 16.33 1.01 3.81
C LEU A 112 15.32 0.11 3.09
N ILE A 113 14.18 -0.17 3.73
CA ILE A 113 13.09 -0.90 3.07
C ILE A 113 12.63 -0.16 1.81
N GLY A 114 12.42 1.16 1.87
CA GLY A 114 12.04 1.98 0.73
C GLY A 114 13.05 1.93 -0.41
N VAL A 115 14.36 1.94 -0.09
CA VAL A 115 15.45 1.80 -1.08
C VAL A 115 15.29 0.55 -1.92
N PHE A 116 15.16 -0.60 -1.27
CA PHE A 116 15.15 -1.89 -1.95
C PHE A 116 13.77 -2.26 -2.52
N TYR A 117 12.70 -1.89 -1.83
CA TYR A 117 11.34 -2.14 -2.32
C TYR A 117 11.08 -1.47 -3.67
N ALA A 118 11.68 -0.30 -3.93
CA ALA A 118 11.55 0.40 -5.21
C ALA A 118 11.95 -0.44 -6.42
N ALA A 119 12.90 -1.35 -6.27
CA ALA A 119 13.37 -2.22 -7.35
C ALA A 119 12.36 -3.31 -7.75
N ILE A 120 11.47 -3.72 -6.82
CA ILE A 120 10.60 -4.90 -6.99
C ILE A 120 9.48 -4.62 -8.02
N PRO A 121 8.59 -3.62 -7.85
CA PRO A 121 7.55 -3.34 -8.83
C PRO A 121 8.13 -2.87 -10.16
N VAL A 122 9.16 -2.03 -10.15
CA VAL A 122 9.80 -1.52 -11.37
C VAL A 122 10.41 -2.66 -12.18
N GLY A 123 11.19 -3.53 -11.55
CA GLY A 123 11.77 -4.72 -12.18
C GLY A 123 10.71 -5.72 -12.63
N GLY A 124 9.63 -5.88 -11.85
CA GLY A 124 8.53 -6.78 -12.15
C GLY A 124 7.74 -6.39 -13.39
N TYR A 125 7.32 -5.13 -13.49
CA TYR A 125 6.61 -4.62 -14.68
C TYR A 125 7.48 -4.67 -15.92
N ALA A 126 8.77 -4.31 -15.79
CA ALA A 126 9.72 -4.38 -16.89
C ALA A 126 9.95 -5.84 -17.35
N LEU A 127 10.06 -6.78 -16.40
CA LEU A 127 10.20 -8.20 -16.71
C LEU A 127 9.00 -8.74 -17.50
N ILE A 128 7.78 -8.37 -17.11
CA ILE A 128 6.55 -8.72 -17.82
C ILE A 128 6.57 -8.13 -19.24
N ALA A 129 6.94 -6.85 -19.38
CA ALA A 129 6.97 -6.17 -20.67
C ALA A 129 8.00 -6.78 -21.64
N ASP A 130 9.10 -7.34 -21.13
CA ASP A 130 10.18 -7.93 -21.94
C ASP A 130 9.88 -9.36 -22.37
N ASN A 131 9.14 -10.15 -21.56
CA ASN A 131 8.99 -11.60 -21.77
C ASN A 131 7.60 -12.05 -22.17
N ILE A 132 6.60 -11.15 -22.11
CA ILE A 132 5.20 -11.49 -22.41
C ILE A 132 4.75 -10.71 -23.63
N GLU A 133 4.10 -11.42 -24.55
CA GLU A 133 3.53 -10.85 -25.77
C GLU A 133 2.49 -9.76 -25.47
N PRO A 134 2.39 -8.71 -26.30
CA PRO A 134 1.51 -7.55 -26.05
C PRO A 134 0.07 -7.92 -25.67
N GLU A 135 -0.49 -8.94 -26.32
CA GLU A 135 -1.88 -9.39 -26.10
C GLU A 135 -2.09 -9.98 -24.70
N HIS A 136 -1.04 -10.56 -24.09
CA HIS A 136 -1.11 -11.23 -22.78
C HIS A 136 -0.58 -10.37 -21.63
N ARG A 137 0.07 -9.20 -21.92
CA ARG A 137 0.68 -8.32 -20.90
C ARG A 137 -0.32 -7.80 -19.87
N ALA A 138 -1.49 -7.38 -20.32
CA ALA A 138 -2.53 -6.87 -19.44
C ALA A 138 -2.93 -7.91 -18.37
N ARG A 139 -3.08 -9.18 -18.79
CA ARG A 139 -3.40 -10.30 -17.89
C ARG A 139 -2.26 -10.57 -16.89
N ALA A 140 -1.01 -10.51 -17.34
CA ALA A 140 0.16 -10.70 -16.48
C ALA A 140 0.32 -9.58 -15.45
N MET A 141 0.13 -8.31 -15.86
CA MET A 141 0.13 -7.15 -14.97
C MET A 141 -1.01 -7.21 -13.95
N ALA A 142 -2.21 -7.65 -14.38
CA ALA A 142 -3.34 -7.88 -13.49
C ALA A 142 -3.04 -8.96 -12.44
N SER A 143 -2.31 -10.03 -12.82
CA SER A 143 -1.89 -11.07 -11.88
C SER A 143 -0.91 -10.52 -10.82
N LEU A 144 0.02 -9.63 -11.22
CA LEU A 144 0.92 -8.95 -10.28
C LEU A 144 0.14 -8.03 -9.33
N GLY A 145 -0.82 -7.27 -9.86
CA GLY A 145 -1.74 -6.45 -9.07
C GLY A 145 -2.57 -7.28 -8.08
N ALA A 146 -3.07 -8.45 -8.51
CA ALA A 146 -3.79 -9.37 -7.63
C ALA A 146 -2.91 -9.93 -6.50
N ALA A 147 -1.65 -10.31 -6.80
CA ALA A 147 -0.69 -10.72 -5.78
C ALA A 147 -0.44 -9.60 -4.76
N ASN A 148 -0.31 -8.36 -5.23
CA ASN A 148 -0.19 -7.19 -4.36
C ASN A 148 -1.44 -7.00 -3.48
N ALA A 149 -2.64 -7.08 -4.05
CA ALA A 149 -3.90 -6.97 -3.32
C ALA A 149 -4.05 -8.08 -2.25
N CYS A 150 -3.68 -9.32 -2.56
CA CYS A 150 -3.63 -10.40 -1.58
C CYS A 150 -2.67 -10.08 -0.43
N GLY A 151 -1.51 -9.48 -0.73
CA GLY A 151 -0.54 -9.05 0.29
C GLY A 151 -1.09 -7.98 1.24
N LEU A 152 -1.87 -7.03 0.70
CA LEU A 152 -2.55 -6.00 1.49
C LEU A 152 -3.54 -6.59 2.51
N VAL A 153 -4.16 -7.73 2.20
CA VAL A 153 -5.13 -8.42 3.06
C VAL A 153 -4.44 -9.38 4.04
N LEU A 154 -3.57 -10.25 3.50
CA LEU A 154 -2.98 -11.35 4.27
C LEU A 154 -1.91 -10.85 5.26
N GLY A 155 -1.21 -9.75 4.93
CA GLY A 155 -0.21 -9.16 5.82
C GLY A 155 -0.78 -8.75 7.18
N PRO A 156 -1.76 -7.82 7.22
CA PRO A 156 -2.44 -7.43 8.45
C PRO A 156 -3.16 -8.58 9.16
N ALA A 157 -3.78 -9.51 8.40
CA ALA A 157 -4.46 -10.67 8.97
C ALA A 157 -3.50 -11.55 9.77
N LEU A 158 -2.36 -11.88 9.18
CA LEU A 158 -1.34 -12.70 9.83
C LEU A 158 -0.68 -11.92 10.99
N ALA A 159 -0.45 -10.62 10.81
CA ALA A 159 0.05 -9.77 11.89
C ALA A 159 -0.89 -9.73 13.08
N ALA A 160 -2.20 -9.57 12.87
CA ALA A 160 -3.20 -9.58 13.94
C ALA A 160 -3.25 -10.92 14.69
N LEU A 161 -3.16 -12.03 13.95
CA LEU A 161 -3.17 -13.36 14.54
C LEU A 161 -1.95 -13.59 15.46
N LEU A 162 -0.77 -13.22 14.98
CA LEU A 162 0.49 -13.46 15.70
C LEU A 162 0.74 -12.42 16.82
N ALA A 163 0.22 -11.20 16.70
CA ALA A 163 0.36 -10.15 17.70
C ALA A 163 -0.27 -10.51 19.06
N ARG A 164 -1.17 -11.50 19.10
CA ARG A 164 -1.71 -12.06 20.35
C ARG A 164 -0.63 -12.71 21.24
N HIS A 165 0.46 -13.19 20.64
CA HIS A 165 1.54 -13.82 21.40
C HIS A 165 2.63 -12.82 21.75
N SER A 166 3.03 -12.00 20.79
CA SER A 166 3.97 -10.89 20.99
C SER A 166 3.88 -9.91 19.82
N LEU A 167 4.16 -8.63 20.04
CA LEU A 167 4.16 -7.61 18.98
C LEU A 167 5.37 -7.75 18.02
N SER A 168 6.43 -8.45 18.42
CA SER A 168 7.61 -8.71 17.58
C SER A 168 7.47 -9.96 16.71
N LEU A 169 6.71 -10.95 17.15
CA LEU A 169 6.53 -12.24 16.45
C LEU A 169 6.06 -12.09 14.99
N PRO A 170 5.07 -11.22 14.66
CA PRO A 170 4.64 -11.00 13.29
C PRO A 170 5.78 -10.59 12.36
N PHE A 171 6.72 -9.77 12.82
CA PHE A 171 7.83 -9.28 12.01
C PHE A 171 8.79 -10.42 11.64
N TYR A 172 9.13 -11.29 12.58
CA TYR A 172 9.98 -12.44 12.29
C TYR A 172 9.30 -13.44 11.36
N ALA A 173 8.04 -13.78 11.65
CA ALA A 173 7.27 -14.69 10.80
C ALA A 173 7.14 -14.17 9.36
N LEU A 174 6.86 -12.88 9.21
CA LEU A 174 6.71 -12.25 7.91
C LEU A 174 8.06 -11.94 7.23
N ALA A 175 9.19 -11.91 7.93
CA ALA A 175 10.52 -11.81 7.34
C ALA A 175 10.92 -13.10 6.60
N VAL A 176 10.39 -14.25 7.02
CA VAL A 176 10.61 -15.54 6.33
C VAL A 176 10.03 -15.53 4.93
N LEU A 177 8.89 -14.89 4.71
CA LEU A 177 8.20 -14.89 3.41
C LEU A 177 9.00 -14.22 2.29
N PRO A 178 9.53 -12.98 2.43
CA PRO A 178 10.43 -12.38 1.44
C PRO A 178 11.72 -13.19 1.23
N LEU A 179 12.24 -13.85 2.26
CA LEU A 179 13.39 -14.75 2.13
C LEU A 179 13.06 -15.93 1.21
N LEU A 180 11.91 -16.57 1.41
CA LEU A 180 11.43 -17.65 0.54
C LEU A 180 11.15 -17.14 -0.88
N GLY A 181 10.55 -15.95 -1.00
CA GLY A 181 10.35 -15.27 -2.29
C GLY A 181 11.67 -15.00 -3.02
N PHE A 182 12.69 -14.53 -2.31
CA PHE A 182 14.03 -14.33 -2.86
C PHE A 182 14.66 -15.65 -3.32
N ALA A 183 14.60 -16.70 -2.50
CA ALA A 183 15.13 -18.02 -2.85
C ALA A 183 14.43 -18.59 -4.09
N PHE A 184 13.12 -18.43 -4.18
CA PHE A 184 12.31 -18.89 -5.33
C PHE A 184 12.64 -18.09 -6.60
N LEU A 185 12.76 -16.76 -6.50
CA LEU A 185 13.25 -15.93 -7.61
C LEU A 185 14.65 -16.37 -8.10
N LYS A 186 15.58 -16.56 -7.16
CA LYS A 186 16.97 -16.95 -7.48
C LYS A 186 17.00 -18.30 -8.21
N ALA A 187 16.17 -19.26 -7.77
CA ALA A 187 16.15 -20.62 -8.31
C ALA A 187 15.46 -20.72 -9.68
N ARG A 188 14.37 -19.95 -9.89
CA ARG A 188 13.48 -20.14 -11.04
C ARG A 188 13.55 -19.05 -12.11
N LEU A 189 14.03 -17.84 -11.76
CA LEU A 189 14.10 -16.77 -12.75
C LEU A 189 15.32 -16.99 -13.68
N PRO A 190 15.12 -17.17 -15.00
CA PRO A 190 16.21 -17.40 -15.94
C PRO A 190 17.11 -16.16 -16.06
N ARG A 191 18.37 -16.38 -16.47
CA ARG A 191 19.25 -15.29 -16.91
C ARG A 191 18.72 -14.76 -18.24
N GLN A 192 18.53 -13.45 -18.32
CA GLN A 192 17.98 -12.81 -19.50
C GLN A 192 19.02 -11.96 -20.19
N GLU A 193 18.94 -11.91 -21.51
CA GLU A 193 19.70 -10.98 -22.35
C GLU A 193 19.12 -9.57 -22.26
N LEU A 194 20.00 -8.58 -22.35
CA LEU A 194 19.64 -7.15 -22.27
C LEU A 194 18.94 -6.72 -23.56
N HIS A 195 17.66 -6.37 -23.47
CA HIS A 195 16.92 -5.76 -24.58
C HIS A 195 16.68 -4.28 -24.28
N LEU A 196 17.40 -3.41 -24.95
CA LEU A 196 17.20 -1.97 -24.91
C LEU A 196 15.97 -1.62 -25.77
N LYS A 197 14.82 -1.35 -25.14
CA LYS A 197 13.64 -0.80 -25.81
C LYS A 197 13.55 0.71 -25.58
N GLN A 198 13.09 1.44 -26.61
CA GLN A 198 12.84 2.87 -26.49
C GLN A 198 11.69 3.15 -25.50
N PRO A 199 11.83 4.16 -24.61
CA PRO A 199 10.78 4.52 -23.66
C PRO A 199 9.54 5.08 -24.41
N PRO A 200 8.31 4.78 -23.91
CA PRO A 200 7.07 5.37 -24.43
C PRO A 200 7.07 6.89 -24.23
N LYS A 201 6.36 7.62 -25.11
CA LYS A 201 6.21 9.08 -25.01
C LYS A 201 5.50 9.44 -23.71
N PRO A 202 6.06 10.32 -22.86
CA PRO A 202 5.43 10.72 -21.60
C PRO A 202 4.19 11.60 -21.88
N VAL A 203 3.08 11.31 -21.20
CA VAL A 203 1.95 12.25 -21.08
C VAL A 203 2.22 13.16 -19.87
N SER A 204 1.92 14.45 -20.02
CA SER A 204 2.10 15.42 -18.94
C SER A 204 1.09 15.16 -17.81
N LEU A 205 1.56 15.22 -16.54
CA LEU A 205 0.68 15.20 -15.36
C LEU A 205 -0.27 16.42 -15.31
N GLY A 206 0.04 17.47 -16.08
CA GLY A 206 -0.76 18.69 -16.21
C GLY A 206 -1.81 18.67 -17.31
N ASP A 207 -2.06 17.52 -17.97
CA ASP A 207 -3.07 17.42 -19.02
C ASP A 207 -4.48 17.69 -18.45
N PRO A 208 -5.21 18.73 -18.96
CA PRO A 208 -6.53 19.09 -18.43
C PRO A 208 -7.55 17.94 -18.49
N ARG A 209 -7.43 17.04 -19.49
CA ARG A 209 -8.31 15.87 -19.67
C ARG A 209 -8.21 14.90 -18.49
N LEU A 210 -7.03 14.82 -17.87
CA LEU A 210 -6.72 13.89 -16.77
C LEU A 210 -6.88 14.51 -15.38
N ARG A 211 -7.08 15.83 -15.27
CA ARG A 211 -7.12 16.52 -13.99
C ARG A 211 -8.10 15.89 -12.99
N ARG A 212 -9.35 15.67 -13.42
CA ARG A 212 -10.39 15.08 -12.56
C ARG A 212 -10.04 13.66 -12.09
N PRO A 213 -9.77 12.69 -12.97
CA PRO A 213 -9.43 11.34 -12.54
C PRO A 213 -8.15 11.28 -11.70
N LEU A 214 -7.15 12.15 -11.93
CA LEU A 214 -5.93 12.19 -11.14
C LEU A 214 -6.18 12.72 -9.72
N VAL A 215 -7.04 13.74 -9.57
CA VAL A 215 -7.44 14.26 -8.24
C VAL A 215 -8.18 13.16 -7.47
N VAL A 216 -9.18 12.50 -8.07
CA VAL A 216 -9.91 11.40 -7.43
C VAL A 216 -8.97 10.26 -7.04
N ALA A 217 -8.02 9.89 -7.90
CA ALA A 217 -7.03 8.86 -7.61
C ALA A 217 -6.13 9.23 -6.43
N PHE A 218 -5.66 10.49 -6.39
CA PHE A 218 -4.83 11.02 -5.28
C PHE A 218 -5.59 11.03 -3.96
N VAL A 219 -6.77 11.69 -3.94
CA VAL A 219 -7.59 11.85 -2.72
C VAL A 219 -8.03 10.50 -2.18
N SER A 220 -8.52 9.61 -3.04
CA SER A 220 -8.94 8.26 -2.60
C SER A 220 -7.80 7.50 -1.94
N MET A 221 -6.59 7.57 -2.49
CA MET A 221 -5.45 6.86 -1.94
C MET A 221 -4.89 7.55 -0.70
N LEU A 222 -4.96 8.89 -0.64
CA LEU A 222 -4.66 9.68 0.56
C LEU A 222 -5.54 9.22 1.73
N CYS A 223 -6.87 9.18 1.53
CA CYS A 223 -7.84 8.75 2.53
C CYS A 223 -7.56 7.32 3.03
N VAL A 224 -7.31 6.38 2.11
CA VAL A 224 -6.98 5.00 2.46
C VAL A 224 -5.70 4.94 3.31
N ALA A 225 -4.64 5.63 2.91
CA ALA A 225 -3.37 5.61 3.61
C ALA A 225 -3.46 6.26 5.01
N MET A 226 -4.23 7.34 5.14
CA MET A 226 -4.52 7.97 6.44
C MET A 226 -5.27 7.01 7.35
N ALA A 227 -6.35 6.38 6.88
CA ALA A 227 -7.15 5.45 7.68
C ALA A 227 -6.34 4.23 8.13
N GLN A 228 -5.49 3.69 7.25
CA GLN A 228 -4.64 2.54 7.56
C GLN A 228 -3.67 2.82 8.72
N ILE A 229 -3.07 4.01 8.77
CA ILE A 229 -2.10 4.35 9.82
C ILE A 229 -2.79 4.75 11.13
N THR A 230 -3.95 5.38 11.08
CA THR A 230 -4.63 5.90 12.27
C THR A 230 -5.45 4.86 13.01
N VAL A 231 -5.84 3.75 12.38
CA VAL A 231 -6.72 2.74 12.99
C VAL A 231 -6.16 2.15 14.29
N GLY A 232 -4.85 1.90 14.36
CA GLY A 232 -4.20 1.37 15.56
C GLY A 232 -4.19 2.39 16.70
N PHE A 233 -3.94 3.66 16.41
CA PHE A 233 -4.02 4.74 17.39
C PHE A 233 -5.46 4.96 17.88
N PHE A 234 -6.44 4.91 16.98
CA PHE A 234 -7.85 5.03 17.35
C PHE A 234 -8.30 3.91 18.31
N ALA A 235 -7.86 2.68 18.07
CA ALA A 235 -8.14 1.56 18.96
C ALA A 235 -7.54 1.74 20.35
N LEU A 236 -6.31 2.28 20.44
CA LEU A 236 -5.65 2.59 21.71
C LEU A 236 -6.34 3.74 22.46
N ASP A 237 -6.49 4.90 21.78
CA ASP A 237 -6.83 6.17 22.41
C ASP A 237 -8.33 6.35 22.65
N ARG A 238 -9.17 5.85 21.70
CA ARG A 238 -10.62 6.02 21.75
C ARG A 238 -11.36 4.82 22.30
N LEU A 239 -10.89 3.62 22.00
CA LEU A 239 -11.50 2.39 22.52
C LEU A 239 -10.82 1.91 23.82
N GLY A 240 -9.73 2.56 24.27
CA GLY A 240 -9.03 2.23 25.50
C GLY A 240 -8.42 0.83 25.52
N MET A 241 -8.04 0.31 24.36
CA MET A 241 -7.55 -1.06 24.21
C MET A 241 -6.10 -1.22 24.66
N SER A 242 -5.75 -2.42 25.09
CA SER A 242 -4.34 -2.79 25.29
C SER A 242 -3.58 -2.75 23.94
N PRO A 243 -2.24 -2.60 23.93
CA PRO A 243 -1.46 -2.62 22.70
C PRO A 243 -1.69 -3.87 21.84
N ALA A 244 -1.85 -5.05 22.46
CA ALA A 244 -2.12 -6.30 21.76
C ALA A 244 -3.53 -6.32 21.12
N ASP A 245 -4.56 -5.88 21.84
CA ASP A 245 -5.94 -5.81 21.34
C ASP A 245 -6.07 -4.74 20.24
N ALA A 246 -5.37 -3.61 20.38
CA ALA A 246 -5.33 -2.57 19.36
C ALA A 246 -4.65 -3.06 18.06
N ALA A 247 -3.54 -3.80 18.18
CA ALA A 247 -2.87 -4.43 17.04
C ALA A 247 -3.79 -5.43 16.33
N GLN A 248 -4.50 -6.25 17.10
CA GLN A 248 -5.48 -7.20 16.57
C GLN A 248 -6.64 -6.46 15.89
N THR A 249 -7.19 -5.45 16.52
CA THR A 249 -8.30 -4.65 15.98
C THR A 249 -7.90 -3.96 14.68
N ALA A 250 -6.71 -3.37 14.62
CA ALA A 250 -6.17 -2.78 13.40
C ALA A 250 -6.01 -3.83 12.29
N GLY A 251 -5.42 -4.99 12.59
CA GLY A 251 -5.23 -6.05 11.63
C GLY A 251 -6.54 -6.62 11.08
N ILE A 252 -7.56 -6.83 11.93
CA ILE A 252 -8.90 -7.24 11.51
C ILE A 252 -9.55 -6.18 10.62
N SER A 253 -9.47 -4.88 11.01
CA SER A 253 -9.99 -3.78 10.20
C SER A 253 -9.40 -3.78 8.79
N LEU A 254 -8.08 -3.88 8.67
CA LEU A 254 -7.38 -3.90 7.38
C LEU A 254 -7.65 -5.17 6.58
N THR A 255 -7.86 -6.30 7.23
CA THR A 255 -8.28 -7.55 6.57
C THR A 255 -9.69 -7.39 5.98
N LEU A 256 -10.62 -6.82 6.74
CA LEU A 256 -11.99 -6.56 6.29
C LEU A 256 -12.03 -5.56 5.13
N VAL A 257 -11.13 -4.57 5.09
CA VAL A 257 -10.93 -3.69 3.92
C VAL A 257 -10.68 -4.51 2.66
N GLY A 258 -9.78 -5.48 2.72
CA GLY A 258 -9.48 -6.34 1.57
C GLY A 258 -10.67 -7.20 1.15
N VAL A 259 -11.38 -7.79 2.10
CA VAL A 259 -12.60 -8.58 1.84
C VAL A 259 -13.66 -7.69 1.18
N ALA A 260 -13.88 -6.48 1.71
CA ALA A 260 -14.84 -5.52 1.15
C ALA A 260 -14.48 -5.09 -0.27
N LEU A 261 -13.19 -4.84 -0.56
CA LEU A 261 -12.71 -4.52 -1.91
C LEU A 261 -12.99 -5.66 -2.90
N ILE A 262 -12.74 -6.92 -2.51
CA ILE A 262 -13.03 -8.09 -3.35
C ILE A 262 -14.54 -8.22 -3.58
N ALA A 263 -15.34 -8.15 -2.53
CA ALA A 263 -16.80 -8.22 -2.63
C ALA A 263 -17.37 -7.10 -3.51
N SER A 264 -16.83 -5.90 -3.35
CA SER A 264 -17.19 -4.72 -4.14
C SER A 264 -16.94 -4.92 -5.65
N GLN A 265 -15.81 -5.55 -6.02
CA GLN A 265 -15.51 -5.87 -7.43
C GLN A 265 -16.53 -6.83 -8.05
N LEU A 266 -17.10 -7.75 -7.28
CA LEU A 266 -18.16 -8.64 -7.75
C LEU A 266 -19.46 -7.88 -8.05
N VAL A 267 -19.74 -6.84 -7.24
CA VAL A 267 -20.90 -5.95 -7.46
C VAL A 267 -20.68 -5.07 -8.68
N VAL A 268 -19.48 -4.45 -8.80
CA VAL A 268 -19.11 -3.58 -9.94
C VAL A 268 -19.29 -4.31 -11.27
N ARG A 269 -18.92 -5.58 -11.35
CA ARG A 269 -19.07 -6.38 -12.59
C ARG A 269 -20.52 -6.56 -13.05
N LYS A 270 -21.49 -6.41 -12.14
CA LYS A 270 -22.93 -6.51 -12.43
C LYS A 270 -23.60 -5.17 -12.65
N LEU A 271 -22.95 -4.07 -12.24
CA LEU A 271 -23.45 -2.72 -12.37
C LEU A 271 -22.93 -2.09 -13.66
N GLU A 272 -23.80 -1.90 -14.65
CA GLU A 272 -23.49 -1.18 -15.90
C GLU A 272 -23.65 0.34 -15.73
N TRP A 273 -23.14 0.88 -14.62
CA TRP A 273 -23.24 2.30 -14.33
C TRP A 273 -22.08 3.10 -14.93
N PRO A 274 -22.34 4.33 -15.38
CA PRO A 274 -21.27 5.20 -15.85
C PRO A 274 -20.27 5.51 -14.71
N PRO A 275 -18.98 5.68 -15.04
CA PRO A 275 -17.91 5.87 -14.05
C PRO A 275 -18.18 6.99 -13.05
N LEU A 276 -18.72 8.14 -13.48
CA LEU A 276 -19.05 9.27 -12.61
C LEU A 276 -20.11 8.92 -11.57
N ARG A 277 -21.15 8.14 -11.95
CA ARG A 277 -22.17 7.69 -11.01
C ARG A 277 -21.58 6.75 -9.95
N MET A 278 -20.69 5.86 -10.38
CA MET A 278 -19.99 4.94 -9.46
C MET A 278 -19.07 5.69 -8.50
N ILE A 279 -18.35 6.73 -8.95
CA ILE A 279 -17.54 7.59 -8.09
C ILE A 279 -18.43 8.29 -7.05
N ARG A 280 -19.52 8.93 -7.46
CA ARG A 280 -20.42 9.66 -6.54
C ARG A 280 -21.03 8.75 -5.47
N ILE A 281 -21.61 7.62 -5.89
CA ILE A 281 -22.23 6.67 -4.94
C ILE A 281 -21.18 6.01 -4.08
N GLY A 282 -20.03 5.63 -4.67
CA GLY A 282 -18.89 5.08 -3.93
C GLY A 282 -18.36 6.05 -2.87
N ALA A 283 -18.28 7.35 -3.18
CA ALA A 283 -17.86 8.39 -2.24
C ALA A 283 -18.86 8.53 -1.07
N LEU A 284 -20.16 8.53 -1.35
CA LEU A 284 -21.19 8.56 -0.30
C LEU A 284 -21.12 7.32 0.62
N VAL A 285 -20.95 6.12 0.04
CA VAL A 285 -20.79 4.89 0.82
C VAL A 285 -19.49 4.92 1.64
N ALA A 286 -18.38 5.39 1.07
CA ALA A 286 -17.13 5.53 1.79
C ALA A 286 -17.24 6.54 2.94
N ALA A 287 -17.87 7.70 2.71
CA ALA A 287 -18.13 8.70 3.73
C ALA A 287 -18.97 8.14 4.89
N LEU A 288 -20.04 7.39 4.58
CA LEU A 288 -20.86 6.72 5.61
C LEU A 288 -20.01 5.75 6.45
N GLY A 289 -19.14 4.98 5.83
CA GLY A 289 -18.21 4.09 6.54
C GLY A 289 -17.24 4.86 7.45
N PHE A 290 -16.69 5.98 7.00
CA PHE A 290 -15.83 6.82 7.84
C PHE A 290 -16.61 7.47 9.01
N VAL A 291 -17.83 7.97 8.78
CA VAL A 291 -18.69 8.46 9.86
C VAL A 291 -18.97 7.36 10.88
N THR A 292 -19.28 6.15 10.43
CA THR A 292 -19.45 4.98 11.31
C THR A 292 -18.21 4.73 12.15
N SER A 293 -17.01 4.85 11.56
CA SER A 293 -15.73 4.70 12.27
C SER A 293 -15.50 5.77 13.32
N ILE A 294 -15.88 7.04 13.06
CA ILE A 294 -15.78 8.16 14.02
C ILE A 294 -16.65 7.90 15.26
N LEU A 295 -17.85 7.35 15.04
CA LEU A 295 -18.83 7.07 16.08
C LEU A 295 -18.55 5.74 16.81
N ALA A 296 -17.50 5.01 16.44
CA ALA A 296 -17.20 3.73 17.04
C ALA A 296 -16.88 3.87 18.53
N ALA A 297 -17.67 3.20 19.37
CA ALA A 297 -17.43 2.97 20.78
C ALA A 297 -16.96 1.54 21.07
N HIS A 298 -17.04 0.65 20.07
CA HIS A 298 -16.67 -0.75 20.17
C HIS A 298 -15.92 -1.20 18.91
N ALA A 299 -15.05 -2.20 19.04
CA ALA A 299 -14.26 -2.73 17.91
C ALA A 299 -15.12 -3.12 16.70
N TRP A 300 -16.25 -3.79 16.91
CA TRP A 300 -17.09 -4.24 15.81
C TRP A 300 -17.71 -3.10 15.00
N VAL A 301 -18.00 -1.93 15.61
CA VAL A 301 -18.45 -0.73 14.89
C VAL A 301 -17.34 -0.18 14.02
N LEU A 302 -16.11 -0.15 14.54
CA LEU A 302 -14.92 0.24 13.78
C LEU A 302 -14.69 -0.69 12.59
N TRP A 303 -14.79 -2.00 12.79
CA TRP A 303 -14.69 -3.00 11.71
C TRP A 303 -15.76 -2.81 10.64
N LEU A 304 -17.01 -2.56 11.05
CA LEU A 304 -18.11 -2.26 10.12
C LEU A 304 -17.82 -0.98 9.32
N GLY A 305 -17.35 0.08 9.97
CA GLY A 305 -16.99 1.34 9.33
C GLY A 305 -15.89 1.16 8.29
N PHE A 306 -14.83 0.42 8.60
CA PHE A 306 -13.76 0.09 7.65
C PHE A 306 -14.24 -0.79 6.49
N PHE A 307 -15.12 -1.75 6.75
CA PHE A 307 -15.74 -2.57 5.70
C PHE A 307 -16.58 -1.71 4.75
N VAL A 308 -17.46 -0.87 5.26
CA VAL A 308 -18.34 -0.01 4.45
C VAL A 308 -17.54 1.02 3.67
N SER A 309 -16.55 1.68 4.29
CA SER A 309 -15.71 2.64 3.59
C SER A 309 -14.92 1.98 2.45
N ALA A 310 -14.38 0.80 2.67
CA ALA A 310 -13.66 0.04 1.65
C ALA A 310 -14.58 -0.45 0.52
N ALA A 311 -15.84 -0.81 0.82
CA ALA A 311 -16.81 -1.15 -0.21
C ALA A 311 -17.06 0.04 -1.15
N GLY A 312 -17.21 1.25 -0.62
CA GLY A 312 -17.31 2.48 -1.41
C GLY A 312 -16.05 2.75 -2.24
N MET A 313 -14.87 2.63 -1.65
CA MET A 313 -13.58 2.80 -2.37
C MET A 313 -13.41 1.78 -3.50
N GLY A 314 -13.93 0.55 -3.34
CA GLY A 314 -13.92 -0.48 -4.37
C GLY A 314 -14.73 -0.12 -5.62
N TRP A 315 -15.67 0.82 -5.53
CA TRP A 315 -16.37 1.39 -6.70
C TRP A 315 -15.62 2.56 -7.31
N ILE A 316 -14.91 3.34 -6.51
CA ILE A 316 -14.14 4.51 -6.96
C ILE A 316 -12.91 4.08 -7.77
N PHE A 317 -12.15 3.08 -7.29
CA PHE A 317 -10.88 2.69 -7.90
C PHE A 317 -10.98 2.29 -9.39
N PRO A 318 -11.87 1.38 -9.83
CA PRO A 318 -11.99 1.09 -11.25
C PRO A 318 -12.58 2.26 -12.04
N SER A 319 -13.37 3.12 -11.40
CA SER A 319 -14.12 4.17 -12.08
C SER A 319 -13.24 5.36 -12.47
N PHE A 320 -12.32 5.82 -11.63
CA PHE A 320 -11.39 6.86 -12.05
C PHE A 320 -10.40 6.37 -13.12
N ALA A 321 -10.01 5.08 -13.07
CA ALA A 321 -9.17 4.49 -14.11
C ALA A 321 -9.90 4.42 -15.44
N ALA A 322 -11.19 4.01 -15.45
CA ALA A 322 -12.03 4.02 -16.62
C ALA A 322 -12.27 5.44 -17.15
N LEU A 323 -12.54 6.41 -16.26
CA LEU A 323 -12.72 7.81 -16.64
C LEU A 323 -11.48 8.38 -17.32
N ALA A 324 -10.30 8.10 -16.81
CA ALA A 324 -9.04 8.53 -17.41
C ALA A 324 -8.79 7.85 -18.77
N SER A 325 -8.98 6.54 -18.85
CA SER A 325 -8.83 5.78 -20.10
C SER A 325 -9.77 6.27 -21.19
N ASN A 326 -11.00 6.61 -20.86
CA ASN A 326 -12.00 7.13 -21.81
C ASN A 326 -11.73 8.59 -22.25
N SER A 327 -10.81 9.30 -21.59
CA SER A 327 -10.50 10.70 -21.87
C SER A 327 -9.31 10.88 -22.83
N VAL A 328 -8.66 9.79 -23.22
CA VAL A 328 -7.43 9.80 -24.03
C VAL A 328 -7.48 8.78 -25.17
N ASP A 329 -6.63 8.99 -26.17
CA ASP A 329 -6.53 8.05 -27.31
C ASP A 329 -5.82 6.75 -26.91
N ALA A 330 -6.04 5.69 -27.70
CA ALA A 330 -5.45 4.37 -27.47
C ALA A 330 -3.91 4.39 -27.32
N ALA A 331 -3.22 5.27 -28.06
CA ALA A 331 -1.77 5.43 -28.00
C ALA A 331 -1.27 6.08 -26.68
N GLU A 332 -2.13 6.81 -25.97
CA GLU A 332 -1.83 7.53 -24.73
C GLU A 332 -2.20 6.73 -23.47
N GLN A 333 -2.92 5.60 -23.60
CA GLN A 333 -3.46 4.85 -22.45
C GLN A 333 -2.37 4.34 -21.49
N GLY A 334 -1.22 3.90 -22.01
CA GLY A 334 -0.10 3.46 -21.17
C GLY A 334 0.48 4.58 -20.31
N ALA A 335 0.66 5.76 -20.88
CA ALA A 335 1.14 6.95 -20.19
C ALA A 335 0.12 7.47 -19.16
N THR A 336 -1.17 7.40 -19.50
CA THR A 336 -2.30 7.74 -18.61
C THR A 336 -2.35 6.83 -17.39
N ALA A 337 -2.22 5.52 -17.58
CA ALA A 337 -2.13 4.56 -16.46
C ALA A 337 -0.94 4.86 -15.54
N GLY A 338 0.20 5.24 -16.13
CA GLY A 338 1.37 5.71 -15.36
C GLY A 338 1.09 6.97 -14.54
N SER A 339 0.34 7.93 -15.09
CA SER A 339 -0.04 9.17 -14.41
C SER A 339 -0.99 8.91 -13.23
N ILE A 340 -1.95 7.98 -13.40
CA ILE A 340 -2.82 7.52 -12.31
C ILE A 340 -1.99 6.88 -11.21
N GLY A 341 -1.07 5.97 -11.56
CA GLY A 341 -0.19 5.33 -10.60
C GLY A 341 0.67 6.33 -9.81
N ALA A 342 1.14 7.40 -10.46
CA ALA A 342 1.88 8.48 -9.81
C ALA A 342 1.00 9.28 -8.83
N ALA A 343 -0.25 9.61 -9.21
CA ALA A 343 -1.19 10.29 -8.34
C ALA A 343 -1.54 9.45 -7.10
N GLN A 344 -1.83 8.16 -7.30
CA GLN A 344 -2.05 7.23 -6.20
C GLN A 344 -0.83 7.08 -5.28
N GLY A 345 0.37 6.96 -5.88
CA GLY A 345 1.64 6.88 -5.15
C GLY A 345 1.87 8.10 -4.26
N LEU A 346 1.56 9.30 -4.76
CA LEU A 346 1.65 10.54 -3.99
C LEU A 346 0.68 10.50 -2.78
N GLY A 347 -0.55 10.00 -2.96
CA GLY A 347 -1.51 9.82 -1.87
C GLY A 347 -0.99 8.86 -0.79
N VAL A 348 -0.40 7.74 -1.19
CA VAL A 348 0.22 6.76 -0.26
C VAL A 348 1.42 7.37 0.49
N VAL A 349 2.18 8.24 -0.15
CA VAL A 349 3.36 8.89 0.48
C VAL A 349 2.95 9.96 1.48
N VAL A 350 2.01 10.83 1.10
CA VAL A 350 1.56 11.96 1.93
C VAL A 350 0.62 11.51 3.05
N GLY A 351 -0.23 10.52 2.76
CA GLY A 351 -1.31 10.08 3.64
C GLY A 351 -0.90 9.74 5.08
N PRO A 352 0.11 8.90 5.31
CA PRO A 352 0.49 8.51 6.66
C PRO A 352 0.93 9.67 7.55
N LEU A 353 1.73 10.59 7.01
CA LEU A 353 2.17 11.76 7.77
C LEU A 353 1.01 12.74 7.99
N ALA A 354 0.24 13.05 6.95
CA ALA A 354 -0.92 13.94 7.06
C ALA A 354 -1.96 13.37 8.05
N GLY A 355 -2.28 12.07 7.93
CA GLY A 355 -3.21 11.40 8.82
C GLY A 355 -2.81 11.44 10.28
N THR A 356 -1.54 11.19 10.58
CA THR A 356 -1.04 11.19 11.95
C THR A 356 -0.86 12.60 12.53
N LEU A 357 -0.52 13.59 11.73
CA LEU A 357 -0.48 15.00 12.16
C LEU A 357 -1.89 15.49 12.53
N ILE A 358 -2.87 15.24 11.64
CA ILE A 358 -4.27 15.63 11.86
C ILE A 358 -4.86 14.85 13.05
N TYR A 359 -4.54 13.56 13.18
CA TYR A 359 -4.93 12.74 14.33
C TYR A 359 -4.38 13.30 15.66
N GLY A 360 -3.17 13.85 15.65
CA GLY A 360 -2.56 14.46 16.82
C GLY A 360 -3.24 15.76 17.28
N LEU A 361 -3.97 16.45 16.37
CA LEU A 361 -4.77 17.62 16.72
C LEU A 361 -6.11 17.20 17.33
N GLU A 362 -6.82 16.30 16.70
CA GLU A 362 -8.09 15.73 17.17
C GLU A 362 -8.28 14.34 16.54
N PRO A 363 -8.43 13.26 17.31
CA PRO A 363 -8.53 11.89 16.79
C PRO A 363 -9.67 11.63 15.78
N ARG A 364 -10.68 12.51 15.74
CA ARG A 364 -11.81 12.41 14.81
C ARG A 364 -11.58 13.11 13.47
N LEU A 365 -10.67 14.10 13.43
CA LEU A 365 -10.44 14.93 12.23
C LEU A 365 -10.03 14.14 10.98
N PRO A 366 -9.14 13.13 11.05
CA PRO A 366 -8.79 12.35 9.86
C PRO A 366 -10.02 11.80 9.14
N CYS A 367 -10.99 11.28 9.89
CA CYS A 367 -12.19 10.71 9.31
C CYS A 367 -13.20 11.79 8.83
N LEU A 368 -13.23 12.99 9.44
CA LEU A 368 -14.10 14.09 9.00
C LEU A 368 -13.65 14.69 7.67
N LEU A 369 -12.37 14.80 7.42
CA LEU A 369 -11.83 15.28 6.14
C LEU A 369 -12.27 14.40 4.97
N TYR A 370 -12.44 13.09 5.20
CA TYR A 370 -12.91 12.16 4.16
C TYR A 370 -14.37 12.41 3.76
N THR A 371 -15.19 12.98 4.67
CA THR A 371 -16.61 13.26 4.39
C THR A 371 -16.82 14.59 3.68
N SER A 372 -15.96 15.60 3.94
CA SER A 372 -16.06 16.91 3.28
C SER A 372 -15.64 16.84 1.82
N ASP A 373 -14.53 16.16 1.51
CA ASP A 373 -14.05 16.02 0.13
C ASP A 373 -15.02 15.22 -0.75
N ALA A 374 -15.72 14.23 -0.16
CA ALA A 374 -16.75 13.47 -0.87
C ALA A 374 -17.99 14.32 -1.21
N ALA A 375 -18.25 15.39 -0.46
CA ALA A 375 -19.38 16.32 -0.71
C ALA A 375 -19.01 17.39 -1.75
N ASP A 376 -17.75 17.88 -1.76
CA ASP A 376 -17.28 18.93 -2.66
C ASP A 376 -16.94 18.42 -4.08
N GLU A 377 -16.57 17.14 -4.25
CA GLU A 377 -16.35 16.51 -5.57
C GLU A 377 -17.65 16.18 -6.32
N GLY A 378 -18.80 16.50 -5.76
CA GLY A 378 -20.13 16.38 -6.39
C GLY A 378 -20.44 17.40 -7.48
N LEU A 379 -19.50 18.33 -7.81
CA LEU A 379 -19.63 19.37 -8.85
C LEU A 379 -19.03 18.96 -10.19
#